data_7c46ff6349250fe1328542716ea31204
#
_entry.id   7c46ff6349250fe1328542716ea31204
#
_cell.length_a   1.000
_cell.length_b   1.000
_cell.length_c   1.000
_cell.angle_alpha   90.00
_cell.angle_beta   90.00
_cell.angle_gamma   90.00
#
_symmetry.space_group_name_H-M   'P 1'
#
loop_
_entity.id
_entity.type
_entity.pdbx_description
1 polymer ?
#
loop_
_entity_poly.entity_id
_entity_poly.type
_entity_poly.pdbx_seq_one_letter_code
_entity_poly.pdbx_strand_id
1 'polypeptide(L)'
;MNQRLDEGKLCPHNMASDFVLFQVASISALVGMTLGWRGVMTKYSGFYDLPTAWSNVFWGILIGGFYGSLTHNFIVIPYIEQLLIDQEAAVVNPINLLLLCVLASVAVHLLLRRDRVRKGSSQTTSGWALGLAMGGMMAMVFILRILESFEITPSMAITILCLALFGPRCEALI
;
A
#
# COMPACT_ATOMS: atom_id res chain seq x y z
N MET A 1 -13.06 -35.90 -36.11
CA MET A 1 -13.33 -34.47 -35.93
C MET A 1 -14.22 -34.32 -34.72
N ASN A 2 -13.63 -34.36 -33.53
CA ASN A 2 -14.29 -34.18 -32.23
C ASN A 2 -13.31 -33.46 -31.30
N GLN A 3 -13.31 -32.13 -31.38
CA GLN A 3 -12.77 -31.29 -30.31
C GLN A 3 -13.84 -31.26 -29.20
N ARG A 4 -13.68 -32.14 -28.25
CA ARG A 4 -14.43 -32.08 -26.99
C ARG A 4 -13.73 -31.00 -26.12
N LEU A 5 -14.41 -29.88 -25.98
CA LEU A 5 -14.10 -28.80 -25.05
C LEU A 5 -13.90 -29.39 -23.66
N ASP A 6 -12.67 -29.41 -23.17
CA ASP A 6 -12.34 -29.63 -21.78
C ASP A 6 -12.64 -28.33 -20.98
N GLU A 7 -13.92 -27.98 -20.92
CA GLU A 7 -14.44 -27.08 -19.90
C GLU A 7 -14.60 -27.87 -18.60
N GLY A 8 -13.78 -27.60 -17.63
CA GLY A 8 -14.09 -28.06 -16.27
C GLY A 8 -12.98 -28.58 -15.40
N LYS A 9 -11.79 -28.00 -15.46
CA LYS A 9 -10.86 -28.10 -14.34
C LYS A 9 -10.38 -26.72 -13.92
N LEU A 10 -11.26 -25.93 -13.30
CA LEU A 10 -10.81 -24.93 -12.34
C LEU A 10 -10.12 -25.71 -11.20
N CYS A 11 -8.80 -25.82 -11.31
CA CYS A 11 -8.00 -26.48 -10.30
C CYS A 11 -8.17 -25.76 -8.97
N PRO A 12 -8.60 -26.44 -7.89
CA PRO A 12 -8.69 -25.86 -6.56
C PRO A 12 -7.32 -25.44 -5.99
N HIS A 13 -6.25 -25.70 -6.72
CA HIS A 13 -4.89 -25.38 -6.35
C HIS A 13 -4.62 -23.85 -6.28
N ASN A 14 -5.35 -23.04 -7.07
CA ASN A 14 -5.10 -21.60 -7.12
C ASN A 14 -5.69 -20.84 -5.91
N MET A 15 -6.84 -21.23 -5.40
CA MET A 15 -7.44 -20.52 -4.26
C MET A 15 -6.63 -20.63 -2.97
N ALA A 16 -6.01 -21.77 -2.70
CA ALA A 16 -5.15 -21.95 -1.52
C ALA A 16 -3.86 -21.16 -1.65
N SER A 17 -3.30 -21.03 -2.87
CA SER A 17 -2.11 -20.21 -3.13
C SER A 17 -2.40 -18.73 -2.97
N ASP A 18 -3.52 -18.23 -3.51
CA ASP A 18 -3.92 -16.82 -3.45
C ASP A 18 -4.15 -16.38 -2.00
N PHE A 19 -4.76 -17.23 -1.19
CA PHE A 19 -4.94 -16.97 0.24
C PHE A 19 -3.61 -16.87 0.99
N VAL A 20 -2.65 -17.73 0.70
CA VAL A 20 -1.31 -17.69 1.30
C VAL A 20 -0.56 -16.43 0.87
N LEU A 21 -0.63 -16.03 -0.41
CA LEU A 21 -0.02 -14.80 -0.91
C LEU A 21 -0.59 -13.56 -0.21
N PHE A 22 -1.91 -13.52 -0.06
CA PHE A 22 -2.58 -12.46 0.69
C PHE A 22 -2.14 -12.40 2.16
N GLN A 23 -2.00 -13.55 2.83
CA GLN A 23 -1.50 -13.59 4.20
C GLN A 23 -0.06 -13.07 4.30
N VAL A 24 0.84 -13.49 3.41
CA VAL A 24 2.23 -13.03 3.39
C VAL A 24 2.29 -11.51 3.19
N ALA A 25 1.55 -10.97 2.23
CA ALA A 25 1.49 -9.53 1.98
C ALA A 25 0.96 -8.76 3.21
N SER A 26 -0.12 -9.25 3.82
CA SER A 26 -0.73 -8.64 5.01
C SER A 26 0.20 -8.65 6.22
N ILE A 27 0.85 -9.78 6.50
CA ILE A 27 1.80 -9.92 7.62
C ILE A 27 3.00 -8.98 7.39
N SER A 28 3.54 -8.94 6.18
CA SER A 28 4.68 -8.08 5.85
C SER A 28 4.34 -6.60 6.06
N ALA A 29 3.17 -6.15 5.62
CA ALA A 29 2.69 -4.78 5.82
C ALA A 29 2.47 -4.47 7.30
N LEU A 30 1.87 -5.38 8.07
CA LEU A 30 1.67 -5.23 9.52
C LEU A 30 2.99 -5.13 10.28
N VAL A 31 3.99 -5.92 9.93
CA VAL A 31 5.33 -5.82 10.52
C VAL A 31 5.93 -4.43 10.26
N GLY A 32 5.85 -3.93 9.03
CA GLY A 32 6.32 -2.59 8.70
C GLY A 32 5.63 -1.48 9.48
N MET A 33 4.29 -1.56 9.60
CA MET A 33 3.49 -0.61 10.38
C MET A 33 3.82 -0.67 11.87
N THR A 34 3.94 -1.86 12.46
CA THR A 34 4.26 -2.01 13.90
C THR A 34 5.64 -1.49 14.24
N LEU A 35 6.62 -1.72 13.38
CA LEU A 35 7.97 -1.17 13.56
C LEU A 35 7.98 0.37 13.43
N GLY A 36 7.22 0.93 12.49
CA GLY A 36 7.05 2.37 12.34
C GLY A 36 6.34 2.99 13.54
N TRP A 37 5.28 2.35 14.02
CA TRP A 37 4.55 2.76 15.21
C TRP A 37 5.46 2.78 16.44
N ARG A 38 6.15 1.68 16.70
CA ARG A 38 7.06 1.56 17.86
C ARG A 38 8.20 2.57 17.81
N GLY A 39 8.71 2.91 16.65
CA GLY A 39 9.83 3.85 16.50
C GLY A 39 9.49 5.29 16.91
N VAL A 40 8.29 5.74 16.63
CA VAL A 40 7.87 7.14 16.83
C VAL A 40 6.86 7.27 17.96
N MET A 41 5.75 6.53 17.90
CA MET A 41 4.64 6.73 18.84
C MET A 41 4.98 6.40 20.28
N THR A 42 5.91 5.46 20.52
CA THR A 42 6.38 5.17 21.90
C THR A 42 7.15 6.31 22.54
N LYS A 43 7.86 7.13 21.74
CA LYS A 43 8.59 8.30 22.22
C LYS A 43 7.66 9.47 22.55
N TYR A 44 6.50 9.52 21.92
CA TYR A 44 5.51 10.58 22.09
C TYR A 44 4.27 10.09 22.86
N SER A 45 4.42 9.04 23.67
CA SER A 45 3.36 8.55 24.55
C SER A 45 2.91 9.68 25.50
N GLY A 46 1.63 10.02 25.48
CA GLY A 46 1.07 11.17 26.21
C GLY A 46 0.72 12.38 25.34
N PHE A 47 1.21 12.45 24.10
CA PHE A 47 0.87 13.51 23.14
C PHE A 47 -0.19 13.10 22.11
N TYR A 48 -0.77 11.92 22.21
CA TYR A 48 -1.83 11.48 21.30
C TYR A 48 -3.00 10.86 22.06
N ASP A 49 -4.19 11.12 21.51
CA ASP A 49 -5.42 10.48 21.96
C ASP A 49 -5.60 9.16 21.21
N LEU A 50 -5.61 8.04 21.94
CA LEU A 50 -5.69 6.70 21.36
C LEU A 50 -6.92 6.47 20.47
N PRO A 51 -8.14 6.90 20.83
CA PRO A 51 -9.31 6.80 19.96
C PRO A 51 -9.17 7.58 18.65
N THR A 52 -8.55 8.75 18.69
CA THR A 52 -8.28 9.56 17.50
C THR A 52 -7.23 8.92 16.61
N ALA A 53 -6.16 8.37 17.20
CA ALA A 53 -5.13 7.63 16.45
C ALA A 53 -5.72 6.42 15.72
N TRP A 54 -6.55 5.62 16.37
CA TRP A 54 -7.23 4.48 15.75
C TRP A 54 -8.17 4.89 14.63
N SER A 55 -8.92 5.98 14.82
CA SER A 55 -9.77 6.52 13.74
C SER A 55 -8.93 6.91 12.51
N ASN A 56 -7.76 7.51 12.73
CA ASN A 56 -6.86 7.88 11.63
C ASN A 56 -6.22 6.66 10.96
N VAL A 57 -5.86 5.63 11.72
CA VAL A 57 -5.40 4.34 11.17
C VAL A 57 -6.48 3.74 10.26
N PHE A 58 -7.74 3.69 10.71
CA PHE A 58 -8.85 3.16 9.91
C PHE A 58 -9.02 3.90 8.58
N TRP A 59 -9.01 5.24 8.62
CA TRP A 59 -9.08 6.05 7.40
C TRP A 59 -7.84 5.90 6.52
N GLY A 60 -6.66 5.77 7.12
CA GLY A 60 -5.41 5.50 6.40
C GLY A 60 -5.45 4.18 5.64
N ILE A 61 -5.99 3.12 6.25
CA ILE A 61 -6.19 1.83 5.61
C ILE A 61 -7.11 1.95 4.39
N LEU A 62 -8.27 2.61 4.52
CA LEU A 62 -9.22 2.77 3.43
C LEU A 62 -8.63 3.58 2.27
N ILE A 63 -8.03 4.73 2.58
CA ILE A 63 -7.44 5.59 1.55
C ILE A 63 -6.22 4.95 0.92
N GLY A 64 -5.36 4.31 1.73
CA GLY A 64 -4.16 3.62 1.25
C GLY A 64 -4.50 2.46 0.32
N GLY A 65 -5.53 1.67 0.64
CA GLY A 65 -6.00 0.60 -0.24
C GLY A 65 -6.53 1.12 -1.58
N PHE A 66 -7.36 2.16 -1.53
CA PHE A 66 -7.89 2.80 -2.73
C PHE A 66 -6.79 3.45 -3.57
N TYR A 67 -5.91 4.23 -2.92
CA TYR A 67 -4.79 4.89 -3.57
C TYR A 67 -3.78 3.91 -4.15
N GLY A 68 -3.45 2.84 -3.43
CA GLY A 68 -2.57 1.78 -3.92
C GLY A 68 -3.13 1.09 -5.17
N SER A 69 -4.44 0.82 -5.20
CA SER A 69 -5.11 0.27 -6.38
C SER A 69 -5.11 1.23 -7.56
N LEU A 70 -5.35 2.53 -7.32
CA LEU A 70 -5.27 3.55 -8.38
C LEU A 70 -3.84 3.65 -8.93
N THR A 71 -2.84 3.70 -8.06
CA THR A 71 -1.43 3.79 -8.47
C THR A 71 -1.03 2.56 -9.29
N HIS A 72 -1.47 1.38 -8.90
CA HIS A 72 -1.23 0.16 -9.66
C HIS A 72 -1.82 0.25 -11.07
N ASN A 73 -3.08 0.64 -11.20
CA ASN A 73 -3.77 0.67 -12.49
C ASN A 73 -3.31 1.82 -13.42
N PHE A 74 -3.01 3.00 -12.87
CA PHE A 74 -2.69 4.17 -13.68
C PHE A 74 -1.20 4.41 -13.90
N ILE A 75 -0.33 3.80 -13.09
CA ILE A 75 1.12 3.96 -13.20
C ILE A 75 1.79 2.62 -13.49
N VAL A 76 1.57 1.61 -12.63
CA VAL A 76 2.36 0.38 -12.69
C VAL A 76 2.03 -0.44 -13.94
N ILE A 77 0.75 -0.67 -14.24
CA ILE A 77 0.34 -1.45 -15.41
C ILE A 77 0.83 -0.79 -16.70
N PRO A 78 0.54 0.51 -16.99
CA PRO A 78 1.02 1.14 -18.22
C PRO A 78 2.55 1.18 -18.34
N TYR A 79 3.25 1.31 -17.22
CA TYR A 79 4.71 1.27 -17.20
C TYR A 79 5.25 -0.11 -17.59
N ILE A 80 4.68 -1.18 -17.05
CA ILE A 80 5.07 -2.56 -17.39
C ILE A 80 4.74 -2.87 -18.86
N GLU A 81 3.56 -2.46 -19.33
CA GLU A 81 3.15 -2.66 -20.73
C GLU A 81 4.12 -1.97 -21.71
N GLN A 82 4.51 -0.73 -21.42
CA GLN A 82 5.50 -0.02 -22.24
C GLN A 82 6.85 -0.73 -22.24
N LEU A 83 7.31 -1.21 -21.09
CA LEU A 83 8.58 -1.91 -20.95
C LEU A 83 8.61 -3.24 -21.70
N LEU A 84 7.48 -3.91 -21.82
CA LEU A 84 7.33 -5.18 -22.56
C LEU A 84 7.22 -4.96 -24.07
N ILE A 85 6.60 -3.87 -24.52
CA ILE A 85 6.34 -3.60 -25.94
C ILE A 85 7.56 -2.93 -26.60
N ASP A 86 8.08 -1.88 -25.99
CA ASP A 86 9.05 -1.00 -26.66
C ASP A 86 10.51 -1.37 -26.39
N GLN A 87 10.79 -2.24 -25.41
CA GLN A 87 12.14 -2.59 -24.90
C GLN A 87 13.04 -1.36 -24.63
N GLU A 88 12.49 -0.16 -24.70
CA GLU A 88 13.12 1.11 -24.39
C GLU A 88 12.78 1.53 -22.95
N ALA A 89 13.39 2.62 -22.49
CA ALA A 89 13.12 3.14 -21.15
C ALA A 89 11.65 3.59 -21.04
N ALA A 90 10.83 2.80 -20.34
CA ALA A 90 9.45 3.16 -20.10
C ALA A 90 9.37 4.47 -19.27
N VAL A 91 8.55 5.40 -19.71
CA VAL A 91 8.40 6.71 -19.07
C VAL A 91 7.04 6.77 -18.39
N VAL A 92 7.05 7.02 -17.07
CA VAL A 92 5.81 7.25 -16.32
C VAL A 92 5.15 8.54 -16.81
N ASN A 93 3.85 8.49 -17.13
CA ASN A 93 3.10 9.66 -17.52
C ASN A 93 3.07 10.68 -16.37
N PRO A 94 3.70 11.87 -16.53
CA PRO A 94 3.81 12.85 -15.44
C PRO A 94 2.45 13.41 -15.01
N ILE A 95 1.47 13.44 -15.90
CA ILE A 95 0.12 13.92 -15.60
C ILE A 95 -0.57 12.98 -14.62
N ASN A 96 -0.50 11.67 -14.83
CA ASN A 96 -1.07 10.67 -13.93
C ASN A 96 -0.40 10.72 -12.56
N LEU A 97 0.93 10.85 -12.54
CA LEU A 97 1.68 10.97 -11.29
C LEU A 97 1.26 12.24 -10.53
N LEU A 98 1.19 13.38 -11.19
CA LEU A 98 0.78 14.64 -10.57
C LEU A 98 -0.65 14.57 -10.03
N LEU A 99 -1.57 14.01 -10.81
CA LEU A 99 -2.96 13.85 -10.40
C LEU A 99 -3.08 12.97 -9.15
N LEU A 100 -2.34 11.86 -9.09
CA LEU A 100 -2.32 11.00 -7.91
C LEU A 100 -1.71 11.70 -6.69
N CYS A 101 -0.62 12.44 -6.85
CA CYS A 101 -0.02 13.23 -5.77
C CYS A 101 -1.00 14.28 -5.22
N VAL A 102 -1.72 15.00 -6.10
CA VAL A 102 -2.73 15.97 -5.68
C VAL A 102 -3.88 15.28 -4.95
N LEU A 103 -4.35 14.15 -5.46
CA LEU A 103 -5.43 13.39 -4.83
C LEU A 103 -5.04 12.93 -3.42
N ALA A 104 -3.84 12.37 -3.23
CA ALA A 104 -3.32 11.96 -1.93
C ALA A 104 -3.21 13.14 -0.97
N SER A 105 -2.63 14.25 -1.43
CA SER A 105 -2.45 15.47 -0.63
C SER A 105 -3.78 16.05 -0.17
N VAL A 106 -4.78 16.11 -1.06
CA VAL A 106 -6.13 16.58 -0.73
C VAL A 106 -6.79 15.64 0.29
N ALA A 107 -6.71 14.32 0.10
CA ALA A 107 -7.30 13.35 1.02
C ALA A 107 -6.71 13.47 2.43
N VAL A 108 -5.38 13.51 2.54
CA VAL A 108 -4.67 13.68 3.82
C VAL A 108 -5.02 15.05 4.45
N HIS A 109 -5.01 16.13 3.67
CA HIS A 109 -5.37 17.46 4.16
C HIS A 109 -6.79 17.51 4.72
N LEU A 110 -7.77 16.93 4.03
CA LEU A 110 -9.15 16.90 4.49
C LEU A 110 -9.31 16.11 5.79
N LEU A 111 -8.58 15.01 5.95
CA LEU A 111 -8.62 14.21 7.17
C LEU A 111 -7.99 14.94 8.37
N LEU A 112 -6.83 15.56 8.16
CA LEU A 112 -6.13 16.29 9.23
C LEU A 112 -6.86 17.59 9.62
N ARG A 113 -7.70 18.12 8.73
CA ARG A 113 -8.53 19.32 9.02
C ARG A 113 -9.72 19.04 9.91
N ARG A 114 -10.06 17.79 10.21
CA ARG A 114 -11.18 17.45 11.10
C ARG A 114 -11.02 18.10 12.48
N ASP A 115 -12.12 18.63 13.01
CA ASP A 115 -12.13 19.33 14.31
C ASP A 115 -11.57 18.50 15.47
N ARG A 116 -11.79 17.18 15.43
CA ARG A 116 -11.26 16.25 16.45
C ARG A 116 -9.73 16.24 16.46
N VAL A 117 -9.08 16.31 15.30
CA VAL A 117 -7.61 16.36 15.18
C VAL A 117 -7.05 17.71 15.60
N ARG A 118 -7.75 18.81 15.21
CA ARG A 118 -7.34 20.18 15.51
C ARG A 118 -7.42 20.54 16.99
N LYS A 119 -8.46 20.06 17.69
CA LYS A 119 -8.69 20.40 19.13
C LYS A 119 -7.75 19.67 20.07
N GLY A 120 -7.14 18.55 19.66
CA GLY A 120 -6.36 17.69 20.52
C GLY A 120 -4.86 17.98 20.59
N SER A 121 -4.32 19.01 19.93
CA SER A 121 -2.86 19.29 19.83
C SER A 121 -2.02 18.09 19.33
N SER A 122 -2.68 17.08 18.75
CA SER A 122 -2.08 15.80 18.35
C SER A 122 -1.93 15.67 16.82
N GLN A 123 -1.79 16.80 16.12
CA GLN A 123 -1.77 16.81 14.65
C GLN A 123 -0.63 15.98 14.06
N THR A 124 0.57 16.12 14.62
CA THR A 124 1.77 15.41 14.12
C THR A 124 1.65 13.91 14.33
N THR A 125 1.22 13.46 15.50
CA THR A 125 1.06 12.02 15.80
C THR A 125 -0.11 11.41 15.04
N SER A 126 -1.18 12.19 14.82
CA SER A 126 -2.32 11.78 13.99
C SER A 126 -1.93 11.65 12.52
N GLY A 127 -1.14 12.60 12.00
CA GLY A 127 -0.58 12.52 10.65
C GLY A 127 0.33 11.32 10.47
N TRP A 128 1.21 11.07 11.45
CA TRP A 128 2.06 9.90 11.44
C TRP A 128 1.26 8.58 11.44
N ALA A 129 0.25 8.45 12.29
CA ALA A 129 -0.60 7.28 12.34
C ALA A 129 -1.36 7.06 11.02
N LEU A 130 -1.88 8.13 10.42
CA LEU A 130 -2.58 8.12 9.13
C LEU A 130 -1.64 7.67 8.00
N GLY A 131 -0.47 8.32 7.87
CA GLY A 131 0.50 8.03 6.83
C GLY A 131 1.06 6.60 6.95
N LEU A 132 1.33 6.15 8.18
CA LEU A 132 1.80 4.80 8.44
C LEU A 132 0.78 3.73 8.01
N ALA A 133 -0.50 3.97 8.27
CA ALA A 133 -1.58 3.07 7.87
C ALA A 133 -1.81 3.11 6.35
N MET A 134 -1.76 4.29 5.74
CA MET A 134 -1.88 4.47 4.30
C MET A 134 -0.74 3.76 3.56
N GLY A 135 0.50 4.01 3.96
CA GLY A 135 1.67 3.37 3.37
C GLY A 135 1.73 1.87 3.62
N GLY A 136 1.24 1.39 4.78
CA GLY A 136 1.10 -0.03 5.06
C GLY A 136 0.15 -0.73 4.10
N MET A 137 -1.00 -0.12 3.82
CA MET A 137 -1.96 -0.66 2.85
C MET A 137 -1.45 -0.60 1.41
N MET A 138 -0.77 0.48 1.03
CA MET A 138 -0.12 0.56 -0.28
C MET A 138 0.95 -0.53 -0.43
N ALA A 139 1.82 -0.69 0.56
CA ALA A 139 2.82 -1.74 0.55
C ALA A 139 2.19 -3.14 0.42
N MET A 140 1.10 -3.41 1.14
CA MET A 140 0.35 -4.66 1.03
C MET A 140 -0.16 -4.88 -0.40
N VAL A 141 -0.78 -3.87 -1.02
CA VAL A 141 -1.29 -3.98 -2.40
C VAL A 141 -0.15 -4.28 -3.37
N PHE A 142 0.96 -3.55 -3.29
CA PHE A 142 2.10 -3.77 -4.17
C PHE A 142 2.77 -5.14 -3.95
N ILE A 143 2.97 -5.55 -2.70
CA ILE A 143 3.54 -6.87 -2.39
C ILE A 143 2.64 -7.98 -2.96
N LEU A 144 1.31 -7.87 -2.77
CA LEU A 144 0.36 -8.83 -3.31
C LEU A 144 0.48 -8.93 -4.83
N ARG A 145 0.51 -7.78 -5.53
CA ARG A 145 0.63 -7.73 -6.99
C ARG A 145 1.97 -8.27 -7.51
N ILE A 146 3.06 -8.03 -6.79
CA ILE A 146 4.36 -8.62 -7.12
C ILE A 146 4.31 -10.14 -6.97
N LEU A 147 3.72 -10.64 -5.88
CA LEU A 147 3.60 -12.07 -5.63
C LEU A 147 2.68 -12.79 -6.63
N GLU A 148 1.63 -12.11 -7.13
CA GLU A 148 0.72 -12.64 -8.15
C GLU A 148 1.36 -12.67 -9.55
N SER A 149 2.22 -11.69 -9.87
CA SER A 149 2.69 -11.46 -11.23
C SER A 149 4.01 -12.15 -11.55
N PHE A 150 4.82 -12.49 -10.56
CA PHE A 150 6.20 -12.95 -10.75
C PHE A 150 6.53 -14.18 -9.92
N GLU A 151 7.42 -15.03 -10.47
CA GLU A 151 8.03 -16.11 -9.69
C GLU A 151 8.95 -15.53 -8.61
N ILE A 152 8.92 -16.11 -7.41
CA ILE A 152 9.68 -15.62 -6.25
C ILE A 152 11.16 -15.88 -6.46
N THR A 153 11.89 -14.85 -6.83
CA THR A 153 13.37 -14.86 -6.90
C THR A 153 13.98 -14.24 -5.64
N PRO A 154 15.24 -14.54 -5.31
CA PRO A 154 15.90 -13.90 -4.15
C PRO A 154 15.94 -12.37 -4.21
N SER A 155 16.06 -11.78 -5.41
CA SER A 155 16.01 -10.34 -5.60
C SER A 155 14.63 -9.75 -5.28
N MET A 156 13.55 -10.45 -5.63
CA MET A 156 12.20 -10.05 -5.28
C MET A 156 11.92 -10.13 -3.79
N ALA A 157 12.46 -11.13 -3.09
CA ALA A 157 12.34 -11.21 -1.65
C ALA A 157 12.95 -9.98 -0.96
N ILE A 158 14.09 -9.49 -1.44
CA ILE A 158 14.71 -8.24 -0.95
C ILE A 158 13.81 -7.05 -1.25
N THR A 159 13.25 -6.94 -2.45
CA THR A 159 12.34 -5.86 -2.83
C THR A 159 11.08 -5.84 -1.94
N ILE A 160 10.48 -7.00 -1.69
CA ILE A 160 9.32 -7.15 -0.80
C ILE A 160 9.69 -6.71 0.63
N LEU A 161 10.85 -7.14 1.13
CA LEU A 161 11.34 -6.75 2.45
C LEU A 161 11.55 -5.23 2.55
N CYS A 162 12.19 -4.62 1.57
CA CYS A 162 12.38 -3.18 1.51
C CYS A 162 11.04 -2.43 1.46
N LEU A 163 10.11 -2.88 0.63
CA LEU A 163 8.79 -2.26 0.51
C LEU A 163 8.00 -2.37 1.83
N ALA A 164 8.05 -3.52 2.49
CA ALA A 164 7.39 -3.73 3.77
C ALA A 164 7.96 -2.84 4.88
N LEU A 165 9.28 -2.69 4.94
CA LEU A 165 9.94 -1.94 6.00
C LEU A 165 9.91 -0.42 5.78
N PHE A 166 10.13 0.03 4.55
CA PHE A 166 10.29 1.46 4.25
C PHE A 166 9.01 2.11 3.71
N GLY A 167 8.16 1.38 2.99
CA GLY A 167 6.94 1.92 2.41
C GLY A 167 6.06 2.67 3.44
N PRO A 168 5.65 2.03 4.55
CA PRO A 168 4.83 2.70 5.56
C PRO A 168 5.47 3.94 6.18
N ARG A 169 6.81 3.94 6.31
CA ARG A 169 7.55 5.06 6.92
C ARG A 169 7.72 6.22 5.95
N CYS A 170 7.95 5.95 4.68
CA CYS A 170 8.08 7.01 3.67
C CYS A 170 6.78 7.79 3.55
N GLU A 171 5.63 7.12 3.48
CA GLU A 171 4.32 7.76 3.43
C GLU A 171 3.99 8.55 4.71
N ALA A 172 4.50 8.12 5.86
CA ALA A 172 4.29 8.84 7.12
C ALA A 172 5.16 10.10 7.26
N LEU A 173 6.19 10.27 6.43
CA LEU A 173 7.07 11.44 6.43
C LEU A 173 6.59 12.56 5.49
N ILE A 174 5.68 12.26 4.57
CA ILE A 174 5.05 13.22 3.66
C ILE A 174 3.89 13.93 4.37
#